data_433d25ed2de5f661a9202a255077ee31
#
_entry.id   433d25ed2de5f661a9202a255077ee31
#
_cell.length_a   1.000
_cell.length_b   1.000
_cell.length_c   1.000
_cell.angle_alpha   90.00
_cell.angle_beta   90.00
_cell.angle_gamma   90.00
#
_symmetry.space_group_name_H-M   'P 1'
#
loop_
_entity.id
_entity.type
_entity.pdbx_description
1 polymer ?
#
loop_
_entity_poly.entity_id
_entity_poly.type
_entity_poly.pdbx_seq_one_letter_code
_entity_poly.pdbx_strand_id
1 'polypeptide(L)'
;MARLSLVACAAMVVTTGTAQANCSNATIQGDWTFTVHGNALTLNGATSVARIDGVGIISFDGFGGLVQQDFVVVNGVHPPPDGFHRNESGTYQVGADCTGIATINFDTDKPPDKRSAVDLALVVARTARTIHTVVSAARPNDSLRQVYSDLEKAESR
;
A
#
# COMPACT_ATOMS: atom_id res chain seq x y z
N MET A 1 76.31 6.49 13.10
CA MET A 1 75.39 6.19 12.00
C MET A 1 74.02 5.81 12.63
N ALA A 2 73.08 6.73 12.68
CA ALA A 2 71.75 6.51 13.26
C ALA A 2 70.74 6.18 12.12
N ARG A 3 70.06 5.02 12.20
CA ARG A 3 69.04 4.65 11.24
C ARG A 3 67.67 5.11 11.80
N LEU A 4 67.04 6.04 11.10
CA LEU A 4 65.66 6.45 11.33
C LEU A 4 64.76 5.42 10.64
N SER A 5 63.92 4.71 11.41
CA SER A 5 62.84 3.89 10.87
C SER A 5 61.55 4.72 10.76
N LEU A 6 61.09 4.94 9.55
CA LEU A 6 59.74 5.52 9.32
C LEU A 6 58.69 4.46 9.48
N VAL A 7 57.79 4.63 10.46
CA VAL A 7 56.57 3.85 10.62
C VAL A 7 55.47 4.53 9.82
N ALA A 8 55.01 3.92 8.72
CA ALA A 8 53.89 4.40 7.93
C ALA A 8 52.58 3.91 8.58
N CYS A 9 51.78 4.81 9.20
CA CYS A 9 50.43 4.54 9.61
C CYS A 9 49.48 4.56 8.40
N ALA A 10 49.00 3.39 7.97
CA ALA A 10 47.92 3.29 6.99
C ALA A 10 46.56 3.58 7.67
N ALA A 11 45.95 4.70 7.36
CA ALA A 11 44.61 5.03 7.80
C ALA A 11 43.61 4.24 6.95
N MET A 12 42.93 3.25 7.57
CA MET A 12 41.80 2.57 6.95
C MET A 12 40.57 3.51 7.00
N VAL A 13 40.13 3.99 5.83
CA VAL A 13 38.87 4.69 5.67
C VAL A 13 37.77 3.63 5.64
N VAL A 14 37.07 3.46 6.74
CA VAL A 14 35.84 2.64 6.78
C VAL A 14 34.72 3.46 6.17
N THR A 15 34.40 3.20 4.91
CA THR A 15 33.18 3.72 4.28
C THR A 15 31.98 2.96 4.86
N THR A 16 31.26 3.57 5.78
CA THR A 16 29.95 3.09 6.22
C THR A 16 28.96 3.30 5.07
N GLY A 17 28.86 2.30 4.18
CA GLY A 17 27.79 2.23 3.20
C GLY A 17 26.47 2.10 3.96
N THR A 18 25.61 3.10 3.90
CA THR A 18 24.21 2.96 4.31
C THR A 18 23.59 1.91 3.40
N ALA A 19 23.23 0.75 3.95
CA ALA A 19 22.43 -0.24 3.23
C ALA A 19 21.10 0.42 2.90
N GLN A 20 20.96 0.91 1.69
CA GLN A 20 19.72 1.46 1.18
C GLN A 20 18.77 0.29 0.98
N ALA A 21 17.62 0.30 1.64
CA ALA A 21 16.60 -0.70 1.41
C ALA A 21 16.22 -0.64 -0.07
N ASN A 22 16.45 -1.70 -0.81
CA ASN A 22 16.20 -1.76 -2.24
C ASN A 22 14.89 -2.53 -2.43
N CYS A 23 13.77 -1.82 -2.40
CA CYS A 23 12.46 -2.40 -2.61
C CYS A 23 12.14 -2.57 -4.10
N SER A 24 11.18 -3.42 -4.38
CA SER A 24 10.60 -3.66 -5.70
C SER A 24 9.21 -4.29 -5.54
N ASN A 25 8.50 -4.51 -6.62
CA ASN A 25 7.22 -5.22 -6.59
C ASN A 25 7.32 -6.59 -5.89
N ALA A 26 8.43 -7.32 -6.10
CA ALA A 26 8.66 -8.61 -5.45
C ALA A 26 8.81 -8.51 -3.92
N THR A 27 9.17 -7.36 -3.38
CA THR A 27 9.32 -7.15 -1.93
C THR A 27 8.01 -7.39 -1.18
N ILE A 28 6.87 -7.04 -1.81
CA ILE A 28 5.55 -7.18 -1.19
C ILE A 28 4.76 -8.37 -1.73
N GLN A 29 5.36 -9.26 -2.50
CA GLN A 29 4.70 -10.45 -3.02
C GLN A 29 4.05 -11.31 -1.92
N GLY A 30 2.84 -11.82 -2.18
CA GLY A 30 2.07 -12.70 -1.31
C GLY A 30 0.82 -12.06 -0.74
N ASP A 31 0.25 -12.72 0.27
CA ASP A 31 -1.01 -12.33 0.88
C ASP A 31 -0.78 -11.39 2.08
N TRP A 32 -1.66 -10.40 2.18
CA TRP A 32 -1.64 -9.40 3.22
C TRP A 32 -3.05 -9.18 3.75
N THR A 33 -3.20 -9.23 5.07
CA THR A 33 -4.44 -8.80 5.72
C THR A 33 -4.38 -7.28 5.94
N PHE A 34 -5.51 -6.61 5.85
CA PHE A 34 -5.57 -5.18 6.09
C PHE A 34 -6.80 -4.74 6.87
N THR A 35 -6.65 -3.62 7.53
CA THR A 35 -7.76 -2.82 8.06
C THR A 35 -7.80 -1.49 7.32
N VAL A 36 -8.98 -0.98 7.03
CA VAL A 36 -9.20 0.33 6.44
C VAL A 36 -10.06 1.18 7.34
N HIS A 37 -9.66 2.43 7.55
CA HIS A 37 -10.37 3.40 8.36
C HIS A 37 -10.36 4.78 7.71
N GLY A 38 -11.40 5.55 7.91
CA GLY A 38 -11.39 6.94 7.46
C GLY A 38 -12.76 7.52 7.21
N ASN A 39 -12.75 8.60 6.43
CA ASN A 39 -13.94 9.33 6.09
C ASN A 39 -13.97 9.61 4.58
N ALA A 40 -15.10 9.35 3.92
CA ALA A 40 -15.36 9.84 2.59
C ALA A 40 -16.02 11.24 2.72
N LEU A 41 -15.40 12.22 2.09
CA LEU A 41 -15.93 13.58 2.02
C LEU A 41 -16.57 13.75 0.63
N THR A 42 -17.86 14.01 0.56
CA THR A 42 -18.52 14.32 -0.70
C THR A 42 -18.39 15.81 -1.02
N LEU A 43 -17.78 16.13 -2.18
CA LEU A 43 -17.41 17.49 -2.57
C LEU A 43 -18.56 18.37 -3.09
N ASN A 44 -19.79 17.94 -3.10
CA ASN A 44 -20.92 18.73 -3.64
C ASN A 44 -21.53 19.69 -2.64
N GLY A 45 -20.73 20.38 -1.83
CA GLY A 45 -21.21 21.40 -0.89
C GLY A 45 -22.07 20.87 0.26
N ALA A 46 -22.39 19.58 0.28
CA ALA A 46 -23.06 18.93 1.39
C ALA A 46 -22.01 18.27 2.28
N THR A 47 -21.92 18.72 3.49
CA THR A 47 -21.03 18.21 4.54
C THR A 47 -21.48 16.86 5.10
N SER A 48 -21.72 15.86 4.26
CA SER A 48 -21.96 14.53 4.77
C SER A 48 -20.62 13.76 4.80
N VAL A 49 -20.04 13.69 5.99
CA VAL A 49 -18.88 12.83 6.22
C VAL A 49 -19.40 11.40 6.41
N ALA A 50 -19.08 10.51 5.48
CA ALA A 50 -19.36 9.09 5.63
C ALA A 50 -18.13 8.41 6.24
N ARG A 51 -18.29 7.83 7.43
CA ARG A 51 -17.26 7.03 8.07
C ARG A 51 -17.11 5.69 7.36
N ILE A 52 -15.87 5.30 7.09
CA ILE A 52 -15.51 4.04 6.46
C ILE A 52 -14.68 3.23 7.45
N ASP A 53 -15.10 1.98 7.68
CA ASP A 53 -14.32 0.99 8.42
C ASP A 53 -14.39 -0.33 7.64
N GLY A 54 -13.29 -1.10 7.60
CA GLY A 54 -13.31 -2.38 6.91
C GLY A 54 -12.09 -3.23 7.18
N VAL A 55 -12.18 -4.46 6.71
CA VAL A 55 -11.12 -5.47 6.78
C VAL A 55 -11.07 -6.24 5.46
N GLY A 56 -9.90 -6.77 5.12
CA GLY A 56 -9.79 -7.56 3.91
C GLY A 56 -8.46 -8.29 3.78
N ILE A 57 -8.33 -8.94 2.62
CA ILE A 57 -7.09 -9.57 2.16
C ILE A 57 -6.78 -9.04 0.77
N ILE A 58 -5.53 -8.70 0.56
CA ILE A 58 -4.97 -8.31 -0.74
C ILE A 58 -3.79 -9.23 -1.06
N SER A 59 -3.75 -9.75 -2.28
CA SER A 59 -2.68 -10.61 -2.78
C SER A 59 -1.93 -9.88 -3.89
N PHE A 60 -0.62 -9.70 -3.69
CA PHE A 60 0.29 -9.11 -4.68
C PHE A 60 1.05 -10.21 -5.42
N ASP A 61 1.07 -10.18 -6.75
CA ASP A 61 1.72 -11.21 -7.59
C ASP A 61 3.26 -11.08 -7.67
N GLY A 62 3.83 -9.98 -7.20
CA GLY A 62 5.26 -9.66 -7.31
C GLY A 62 5.66 -8.99 -8.63
N PHE A 63 4.76 -8.86 -9.59
CA PHE A 63 5.01 -8.33 -10.93
C PHE A 63 4.26 -7.04 -11.23
N GLY A 64 3.34 -6.64 -10.36
CA GLY A 64 2.56 -5.40 -10.48
C GLY A 64 1.05 -5.60 -10.59
N GLY A 65 0.58 -6.84 -10.49
CA GLY A 65 -0.83 -7.18 -10.42
C GLY A 65 -1.26 -7.48 -8.97
N LEU A 66 -2.50 -7.12 -8.64
CA LEU A 66 -3.10 -7.44 -7.35
C LEU A 66 -4.54 -7.92 -7.51
N VAL A 67 -4.99 -8.72 -6.53
CA VAL A 67 -6.40 -9.04 -6.31
C VAL A 67 -6.75 -8.78 -4.85
N GLN A 68 -7.99 -8.37 -4.59
CA GLN A 68 -8.44 -8.01 -3.25
C GLN A 68 -9.83 -8.59 -2.99
N GLN A 69 -10.07 -8.90 -1.73
CA GLN A 69 -11.41 -9.10 -1.19
C GLN A 69 -11.53 -8.36 0.13
N ASP A 70 -12.64 -7.67 0.32
CA ASP A 70 -12.88 -6.89 1.53
C ASP A 70 -14.30 -6.94 2.05
N PHE A 71 -14.46 -6.48 3.28
CA PHE A 71 -15.73 -6.18 3.91
C PHE A 71 -15.65 -4.76 4.44
N VAL A 72 -16.36 -3.84 3.80
CA VAL A 72 -16.36 -2.42 4.17
C VAL A 72 -17.74 -1.99 4.65
N VAL A 73 -17.80 -1.29 5.76
CA VAL A 73 -18.99 -0.63 6.28
C VAL A 73 -18.89 0.88 6.08
N VAL A 74 -20.01 1.49 5.73
CA VAL A 74 -20.14 2.94 5.58
C VAL A 74 -21.21 3.42 6.56
N ASN A 75 -20.84 4.28 7.51
CA ASN A 75 -21.73 4.74 8.59
C ASN A 75 -22.37 3.58 9.39
N GLY A 76 -21.62 2.48 9.59
CA GLY A 76 -22.09 1.31 10.29
C GLY A 76 -23.01 0.39 9.49
N VAL A 77 -23.27 0.70 8.22
CA VAL A 77 -24.07 -0.14 7.31
C VAL A 77 -23.13 -0.94 6.41
N HIS A 78 -23.27 -2.27 6.44
CA HIS A 78 -22.50 -3.13 5.55
C HIS A 78 -23.17 -3.23 4.16
N PRO A 79 -22.40 -3.47 3.08
CA PRO A 79 -22.97 -3.67 1.76
C PRO A 79 -23.81 -4.96 1.69
N PRO A 80 -24.91 -4.96 0.91
CA PRO A 80 -25.66 -6.16 0.62
C PRO A 80 -24.95 -6.99 -0.47
N PRO A 81 -25.30 -8.29 -0.66
CA PRO A 81 -26.16 -9.13 0.19
C PRO A 81 -25.38 -10.08 1.11
N ASP A 82 -24.09 -10.34 0.88
CA ASP A 82 -23.30 -11.37 1.58
C ASP A 82 -22.02 -10.83 2.25
N GLY A 83 -21.81 -9.55 2.17
CA GLY A 83 -20.83 -8.82 2.94
C GLY A 83 -19.42 -8.70 2.34
N PHE A 84 -18.81 -9.76 1.84
CA PHE A 84 -17.47 -9.66 1.24
C PHE A 84 -17.53 -9.38 -0.25
N HIS A 85 -16.89 -8.30 -0.68
CA HIS A 85 -16.60 -8.03 -2.08
C HIS A 85 -15.41 -8.91 -2.51
N ARG A 86 -15.53 -9.58 -3.67
CA ARG A 86 -14.54 -10.58 -4.13
C ARG A 86 -14.00 -10.31 -5.54
N ASN A 87 -14.59 -9.34 -6.25
CA ASN A 87 -14.27 -9.05 -7.64
C ASN A 87 -13.47 -7.75 -7.74
N GLU A 88 -12.41 -7.66 -6.95
CA GLU A 88 -11.55 -6.50 -6.92
C GLU A 88 -10.18 -6.88 -7.43
N SER A 89 -9.65 -6.10 -8.36
CA SER A 89 -8.32 -6.32 -8.90
C SER A 89 -7.69 -4.99 -9.31
N GLY A 90 -6.38 -5.00 -9.47
CA GLY A 90 -5.70 -3.77 -9.82
C GLY A 90 -4.24 -3.96 -10.16
N THR A 91 -3.54 -2.85 -10.12
CA THR A 91 -2.11 -2.80 -10.40
C THR A 91 -1.39 -2.04 -9.30
N TYR A 92 -0.08 -2.31 -9.15
CA TYR A 92 0.77 -1.60 -8.21
C TYR A 92 2.19 -1.48 -8.73
N GLN A 93 2.93 -0.53 -8.16
CA GLN A 93 4.35 -0.34 -8.42
C GLN A 93 5.04 0.10 -7.13
N VAL A 94 6.14 -0.55 -6.79
CA VAL A 94 7.01 -0.23 -5.65
C VAL A 94 8.38 0.20 -6.18
N GLY A 95 8.80 1.39 -5.78
CA GLY A 95 10.11 1.95 -6.11
C GLY A 95 11.22 1.45 -5.18
N ALA A 96 12.47 1.68 -5.57
CA ALA A 96 13.65 1.28 -4.81
C ALA A 96 13.76 1.97 -3.44
N ASP A 97 13.08 3.09 -3.25
CA ASP A 97 12.97 3.85 -2.00
C ASP A 97 11.89 3.30 -1.05
N CYS A 98 11.24 2.19 -1.41
CA CYS A 98 10.14 1.56 -0.67
C CYS A 98 8.85 2.40 -0.62
N THR A 99 8.71 3.40 -1.49
CA THR A 99 7.43 4.06 -1.76
C THR A 99 6.77 3.46 -2.99
N GLY A 100 5.47 3.68 -3.14
CA GLY A 100 4.77 3.16 -4.31
C GLY A 100 3.37 3.70 -4.47
N ILE A 101 2.72 3.21 -5.52
CA ILE A 101 1.34 3.51 -5.86
C ILE A 101 0.61 2.19 -6.15
N ALA A 102 -0.69 2.17 -5.90
CA ALA A 102 -1.57 1.08 -6.33
C ALA A 102 -2.90 1.65 -6.80
N THR A 103 -3.53 0.97 -7.75
CA THR A 103 -4.90 1.23 -8.19
C THR A 103 -5.73 -0.01 -7.93
N ILE A 104 -6.82 0.12 -7.19
CA ILE A 104 -7.78 -0.96 -6.95
C ILE A 104 -9.06 -0.62 -7.70
N ASN A 105 -9.48 -1.51 -8.59
CA ASN A 105 -10.73 -1.41 -9.32
C ASN A 105 -11.77 -2.29 -8.62
N PHE A 106 -12.88 -1.67 -8.28
CA PHE A 106 -14.07 -2.35 -7.78
C PHE A 106 -14.97 -2.73 -8.94
N ASP A 107 -15.85 -3.70 -8.73
CA ASP A 107 -16.84 -4.11 -9.73
C ASP A 107 -16.17 -4.54 -11.07
N THR A 108 -15.14 -5.38 -11.02
CA THR A 108 -14.39 -5.80 -12.22
C THR A 108 -15.22 -6.60 -13.21
N ASP A 109 -16.41 -7.04 -12.85
CA ASP A 109 -17.43 -7.63 -13.70
C ASP A 109 -18.18 -6.61 -14.57
N LYS A 110 -18.12 -5.31 -14.21
CA LYS A 110 -18.70 -4.22 -15.02
C LYS A 110 -17.75 -3.77 -16.16
N PRO A 111 -18.28 -3.13 -17.21
CA PRO A 111 -17.45 -2.50 -18.22
C PRO A 111 -16.48 -1.47 -17.62
N PRO A 112 -15.26 -1.27 -18.17
CA PRO A 112 -14.22 -0.42 -17.58
C PRO A 112 -14.66 1.02 -17.27
N ASP A 113 -15.56 1.60 -18.10
CA ASP A 113 -16.12 2.94 -17.95
C ASP A 113 -17.17 3.04 -16.81
N LYS A 114 -17.59 1.91 -16.26
CA LYS A 114 -18.56 1.80 -15.16
C LYS A 114 -17.93 1.36 -13.84
N ARG A 115 -16.63 1.09 -13.83
CA ARG A 115 -15.93 0.66 -12.61
C ARG A 115 -15.61 1.85 -11.74
N SER A 116 -15.80 1.67 -10.43
CA SER A 116 -15.19 2.54 -9.45
C SER A 116 -13.76 2.10 -9.16
N ALA A 117 -12.92 3.03 -8.76
CA ALA A 117 -11.54 2.73 -8.40
C ALA A 117 -11.04 3.66 -7.30
N VAL A 118 -10.03 3.22 -6.58
CA VAL A 118 -9.22 4.06 -5.70
C VAL A 118 -7.75 3.94 -6.07
N ASP A 119 -7.07 5.08 -6.01
CA ASP A 119 -5.62 5.12 -6.12
C ASP A 119 -5.05 5.30 -4.71
N LEU A 120 -4.01 4.53 -4.41
CA LEU A 120 -3.33 4.52 -3.13
C LEU A 120 -1.88 5.01 -3.32
N ALA A 121 -1.41 5.83 -2.40
CA ALA A 121 0.01 5.95 -2.13
C ALA A 121 0.37 4.95 -1.03
N LEU A 122 1.53 4.30 -1.14
CA LEU A 122 1.96 3.29 -0.18
C LEU A 122 3.42 3.46 0.25
N VAL A 123 3.72 3.02 1.46
CA VAL A 123 5.08 2.92 2.00
C VAL A 123 5.27 1.53 2.60
N VAL A 124 6.31 0.83 2.15
CA VAL A 124 6.68 -0.48 2.68
C VAL A 124 7.64 -0.29 3.85
N ALA A 125 7.30 -0.82 5.02
CA ALA A 125 8.19 -0.81 6.17
C ALA A 125 9.47 -1.62 5.87
N ARG A 126 10.60 -1.21 6.46
CA ARG A 126 11.92 -1.85 6.23
C ARG A 126 11.95 -3.35 6.51
N THR A 127 11.07 -3.84 7.37
CA THR A 127 10.92 -5.26 7.67
C THR A 127 10.20 -6.04 6.57
N ALA A 128 9.62 -5.34 5.58
CA ALA A 128 8.72 -5.89 4.57
C ALA A 128 7.56 -6.74 5.16
N ARG A 129 7.10 -6.38 6.37
CA ARG A 129 5.99 -7.03 7.06
C ARG A 129 4.77 -6.13 7.23
N THR A 130 4.95 -4.84 7.03
CA THR A 130 3.88 -3.83 7.14
C THR A 130 3.93 -2.92 5.93
N ILE A 131 2.77 -2.57 5.40
CA ILE A 131 2.59 -1.56 4.37
C ILE A 131 1.56 -0.56 4.90
N HIS A 132 1.91 0.73 4.87
CA HIS A 132 0.98 1.81 5.18
C HIS A 132 0.47 2.42 3.89
N THR A 133 -0.82 2.70 3.81
CA THR A 133 -1.41 3.31 2.61
C THR A 133 -2.34 4.47 2.96
N VAL A 134 -2.48 5.38 2.02
CA VAL A 134 -3.53 6.41 2.02
C VAL A 134 -4.20 6.46 0.66
N VAL A 135 -5.50 6.71 0.64
CA VAL A 135 -6.23 6.96 -0.61
C VAL A 135 -5.81 8.32 -1.14
N SER A 136 -5.24 8.35 -2.34
CA SER A 136 -4.80 9.57 -3.03
C SER A 136 -5.85 10.09 -4.02
N ALA A 137 -6.66 9.21 -4.61
CA ALA A 137 -7.78 9.56 -5.49
C ALA A 137 -8.87 8.49 -5.45
N ALA A 138 -10.09 8.85 -5.87
CA ALA A 138 -11.20 7.91 -6.01
C ALA A 138 -12.05 8.28 -7.24
N ARG A 139 -12.41 7.28 -8.04
CA ARG A 139 -13.20 7.43 -9.26
C ARG A 139 -14.56 6.72 -9.15
N PRO A 140 -15.61 7.14 -9.86
CA PRO A 140 -15.65 8.21 -10.89
C PRO A 140 -15.72 9.63 -10.34
N ASN A 141 -16.03 9.80 -9.07
CA ASN A 141 -16.14 11.12 -8.46
C ASN A 141 -14.87 11.34 -7.65
N ASP A 142 -14.07 12.36 -7.97
CA ASP A 142 -12.89 12.80 -7.19
C ASP A 142 -13.30 13.25 -5.77
N SER A 143 -14.09 12.39 -5.10
CA SER A 143 -14.50 12.64 -3.73
C SER A 143 -13.25 12.56 -2.86
N LEU A 144 -12.96 13.65 -2.17
CA LEU A 144 -11.89 13.66 -1.18
C LEU A 144 -12.17 12.55 -0.16
N ARG A 145 -11.20 11.67 0.01
CA ARG A 145 -11.26 10.60 1.00
C ARG A 145 -10.07 10.75 1.94
N GLN A 146 -10.36 10.86 3.22
CA GLN A 146 -9.36 10.73 4.27
C GLN A 146 -9.39 9.29 4.77
N VAL A 147 -8.91 8.37 3.94
CA VAL A 147 -8.93 6.94 4.21
C VAL A 147 -7.50 6.42 4.18
N TYR A 148 -7.15 5.64 5.16
CA TYR A 148 -5.86 4.98 5.28
C TYR A 148 -6.05 3.51 5.64
N SER A 149 -5.06 2.70 5.32
CA SER A 149 -5.01 1.31 5.75
C SER A 149 -3.60 0.87 6.13
N ASP A 150 -3.56 -0.05 7.07
CA ASP A 150 -2.36 -0.76 7.46
C ASP A 150 -2.51 -2.22 7.00
N LEU A 151 -1.49 -2.70 6.29
CA LEU A 151 -1.43 -4.07 5.80
C LEU A 151 -0.35 -4.82 6.58
N GLU A 152 -0.68 -6.02 7.03
CA GLU A 152 0.25 -6.95 7.65
C GLU A 152 0.40 -8.20 6.80
N LYS A 153 1.64 -8.65 6.61
CA LYS A 153 1.91 -9.86 5.82
C LYS A 153 1.31 -11.07 6.51
N ALA A 154 0.45 -11.80 5.79
CA ALA A 154 -0.12 -13.04 6.27
C ALA A 154 1.00 -14.08 6.45
N GLU A 155 1.04 -14.74 7.61
CA GLU A 155 1.97 -15.84 7.84
C GLU A 155 1.50 -17.06 7.06
N SER A 156 2.39 -17.64 6.25
CA SER A 156 2.14 -18.94 5.62
C SER A 156 2.05 -20.01 6.71
N ARG A 157 0.92 -20.66 6.81
CA ARG A 157 0.74 -21.86 7.65
C ARG A 157 1.41 -23.07 7.02
#